data_aff17dd819de94edc2b485ac03865b3e
#
_entry.id   aff17dd819de94edc2b485ac03865b3e
#
_cell.length_a   1.000
_cell.length_b   1.000
_cell.length_c   1.000
_cell.angle_alpha   90.00
_cell.angle_beta   90.00
_cell.angle_gamma   90.00
#
_symmetry.space_group_name_H-M   'P 1'
#
loop_
_entity.id
_entity.type
_entity.pdbx_description
1 polymer ?
#
loop_
_entity_poly.entity_id
_entity_poly.type
_entity_poly.pdbx_seq_one_letter_code
_entity_poly.pdbx_strand_id
1 'polypeptide(L)'
;MLEIAARQTQLEQAASKISSLLITILIFATLVTLAFWLAERSSERVQRYVKYLLFLAPAILLLFVGLIAPAFRTLYLSFRDARGESFVGLENYHWAFTQPEILDVLKNTGIWMVVAPLASTGFGLTIAVLTDRMRRPGLVKSLIFMPMAISFVGAGIIWKFVYQFQPNDRVAEIGLLSQIAEWLGYVPTNWILTTPLNTFLLIIVFVWIQTGFAMVVLSAAIKAIPDEILEASMLDGASGWKRFSKVTVPMIRGTIIVVLSTITIGALKVFDIIRTMTGGNFKTSVIANEMYNQSFRALNYGTGSALAIILFLGVLPLVAYNVMHLRRERAER
;
A
#
# COMPACT_ATOMS: atom_id res chain seq x y z
N MET A 1 -46.48 2.89 14.53
CA MET A 1 -46.64 1.56 13.87
C MET A 1 -45.55 1.25 12.87
N LEU A 2 -45.22 2.13 11.91
CA LEU A 2 -44.17 1.90 10.90
C LEU A 2 -42.75 1.70 11.50
N GLU A 3 -42.42 2.41 12.56
CA GLU A 3 -41.12 2.31 13.23
C GLU A 3 -40.94 0.99 14.00
N ILE A 4 -42.02 0.48 14.58
CA ILE A 4 -42.01 -0.83 15.26
C ILE A 4 -41.89 -1.96 14.24
N ALA A 5 -42.59 -1.87 13.11
CA ALA A 5 -42.48 -2.84 12.01
C ALA A 5 -41.07 -2.86 11.39
N ALA A 6 -40.44 -1.68 11.18
CA ALA A 6 -39.09 -1.57 10.69
C ALA A 6 -38.08 -2.17 11.68
N ARG A 7 -38.26 -2.00 12.96
CA ARG A 7 -37.39 -2.58 14.00
C ARG A 7 -37.56 -4.10 14.11
N GLN A 8 -38.76 -4.61 13.93
CA GLN A 8 -39.01 -6.06 13.89
C GLN A 8 -38.35 -6.71 12.68
N THR A 9 -38.44 -6.13 11.49
CA THR A 9 -37.75 -6.63 10.28
C THR A 9 -36.25 -6.60 10.41
N GLN A 10 -35.66 -5.60 11.06
CA GLN A 10 -34.24 -5.56 11.34
C GLN A 10 -33.77 -6.64 12.34
N LEU A 11 -34.57 -6.90 13.38
CA LEU A 11 -34.28 -7.97 14.34
C LEU A 11 -34.41 -9.36 13.71
N GLU A 12 -35.40 -9.59 12.87
CA GLU A 12 -35.55 -10.84 12.13
C GLU A 12 -34.40 -11.08 11.14
N GLN A 13 -33.95 -10.03 10.43
CA GLN A 13 -32.81 -10.11 9.57
C GLN A 13 -31.50 -10.37 10.33
N ALA A 14 -31.31 -9.74 11.50
CA ALA A 14 -30.18 -9.99 12.36
C ALA A 14 -30.18 -11.42 12.91
N ALA A 15 -31.34 -11.90 13.38
CA ALA A 15 -31.51 -13.27 13.86
C ALA A 15 -31.24 -14.32 12.75
N SER A 16 -31.74 -14.07 11.54
CA SER A 16 -31.47 -14.93 10.37
C SER A 16 -29.97 -14.97 10.01
N LYS A 17 -29.27 -13.82 10.04
CA LYS A 17 -27.82 -13.77 9.82
C LYS A 17 -27.04 -14.51 10.91
N ILE A 18 -27.42 -14.34 12.17
CA ILE A 18 -26.78 -15.04 13.30
C ILE A 18 -27.04 -16.53 13.20
N SER A 19 -28.25 -16.97 12.92
CA SER A 19 -28.56 -18.40 12.75
C SER A 19 -27.82 -19.04 11.59
N SER A 20 -27.72 -18.37 10.44
CA SER A 20 -26.96 -18.86 9.30
C SER A 20 -25.45 -18.97 9.62
N LEU A 21 -24.91 -18.03 10.39
CA LEU A 21 -23.52 -18.04 10.83
C LEU A 21 -23.24 -19.18 11.81
N LEU A 22 -24.14 -19.41 12.77
CA LEU A 22 -24.05 -20.53 13.70
C LEU A 22 -24.17 -21.87 12.99
N ILE A 23 -25.09 -22.03 12.05
CA ILE A 23 -25.22 -23.23 11.23
C ILE A 23 -23.96 -23.49 10.44
N THR A 24 -23.38 -22.47 9.81
CA THR A 24 -22.13 -22.59 9.05
C THR A 24 -20.96 -23.05 9.94
N ILE A 25 -20.82 -22.46 11.14
CA ILE A 25 -19.80 -22.86 12.11
C ILE A 25 -20.02 -24.32 12.54
N LEU A 26 -21.25 -24.71 12.80
CA LEU A 26 -21.59 -26.05 13.25
C LEU A 26 -21.34 -27.11 12.16
N ILE A 27 -21.67 -26.80 10.90
CA ILE A 27 -21.34 -27.63 9.75
C ILE A 27 -19.83 -27.77 9.60
N PHE A 28 -19.08 -26.67 9.70
CA PHE A 28 -17.64 -26.68 9.64
C PHE A 28 -17.01 -27.52 10.76
N ALA A 29 -17.43 -27.30 12.00
CA ALA A 29 -16.95 -28.08 13.16
C ALA A 29 -17.25 -29.57 13.01
N THR A 30 -18.44 -29.92 12.51
CA THR A 30 -18.84 -31.31 12.26
C THR A 30 -18.00 -31.96 11.19
N LEU A 31 -17.75 -31.25 10.06
CA LEU A 31 -16.90 -31.74 8.97
C LEU A 31 -15.46 -31.95 9.44
N VAL A 32 -14.91 -31.02 10.21
CA VAL A 32 -13.56 -31.14 10.78
C VAL A 32 -13.46 -32.33 11.74
N THR A 33 -14.42 -32.45 12.65
CA THR A 33 -14.45 -33.57 13.61
C THR A 33 -14.60 -34.92 12.91
N LEU A 34 -15.48 -35.02 11.93
CA LEU A 34 -15.66 -36.22 11.13
C LEU A 34 -14.39 -36.60 10.36
N ALA A 35 -13.73 -35.64 9.79
CA ALA A 35 -12.50 -35.86 9.04
C ALA A 35 -11.34 -36.29 9.96
N PHE A 36 -11.22 -35.74 11.18
CA PHE A 36 -10.28 -36.24 12.19
C PHE A 36 -10.59 -37.67 12.60
N TRP A 37 -11.87 -37.99 12.85
CA TRP A 37 -12.30 -39.33 13.23
C TRP A 37 -12.02 -40.37 12.11
N LEU A 38 -12.24 -40.01 10.83
CA LEU A 38 -11.91 -40.85 9.70
C LEU A 38 -10.38 -41.01 9.52
N ALA A 39 -9.61 -39.94 9.80
CA ALA A 39 -8.17 -39.98 9.72
C ALA A 39 -7.57 -40.92 10.77
N GLU A 40 -8.10 -40.95 11.99
CA GLU A 40 -7.61 -41.82 13.07
C GLU A 40 -7.79 -43.33 12.78
N ARG A 41 -8.74 -43.67 11.90
CA ARG A 41 -8.98 -45.06 11.43
C ARG A 41 -8.15 -45.48 10.23
N SER A 42 -7.35 -44.59 9.66
CA SER A 42 -6.54 -44.83 8.46
C SER A 42 -5.11 -45.22 8.78
N SER A 43 -4.34 -45.76 7.81
CA SER A 43 -2.94 -46.09 7.98
C SER A 43 -2.11 -44.86 8.38
N GLU A 44 -0.99 -45.04 9.09
CA GLU A 44 -0.13 -43.94 9.63
C GLU A 44 0.29 -42.90 8.55
N ARG A 45 0.57 -43.35 7.33
CA ARG A 45 0.90 -42.43 6.24
C ARG A 45 -0.29 -41.53 5.86
N VAL A 46 -1.48 -42.11 5.71
CA VAL A 46 -2.71 -41.39 5.38
C VAL A 46 -3.08 -40.45 6.53
N GLN A 47 -2.99 -40.92 7.76
CA GLN A 47 -3.24 -40.14 8.96
C GLN A 47 -2.39 -38.86 9.02
N ARG A 48 -1.10 -38.95 8.68
CA ARG A 48 -0.19 -37.79 8.65
C ARG A 48 -0.61 -36.77 7.61
N TYR A 49 -0.89 -37.18 6.37
CA TYR A 49 -1.31 -36.26 5.31
C TYR A 49 -2.68 -35.65 5.59
N VAL A 50 -3.63 -36.42 6.10
CA VAL A 50 -4.97 -35.93 6.43
C VAL A 50 -4.92 -34.93 7.58
N LYS A 51 -4.11 -35.16 8.62
CA LYS A 51 -3.91 -34.17 9.70
C LYS A 51 -3.34 -32.86 9.18
N TYR A 52 -2.31 -32.90 8.33
CA TYR A 52 -1.78 -31.66 7.71
C TYR A 52 -2.80 -30.97 6.83
N LEU A 53 -3.53 -31.71 6.02
CA LEU A 53 -4.54 -31.17 5.10
C LEU A 53 -5.70 -30.54 5.87
N LEU A 54 -6.19 -31.19 6.91
CA LEU A 54 -7.24 -30.68 7.79
C LEU A 54 -6.83 -29.41 8.54
N PHE A 55 -5.58 -29.37 9.03
CA PHE A 55 -5.07 -28.18 9.73
C PHE A 55 -4.89 -27.00 8.77
N LEU A 56 -4.48 -27.25 7.54
CA LEU A 56 -4.26 -26.23 6.51
C LEU A 56 -5.54 -25.89 5.73
N ALA A 57 -6.52 -26.81 5.65
CA ALA A 57 -7.70 -26.64 4.83
C ALA A 57 -8.50 -25.36 5.10
N PRO A 58 -8.74 -24.94 6.36
CA PRO A 58 -9.45 -23.70 6.62
C PRO A 58 -8.73 -22.47 6.05
N ALA A 59 -7.41 -22.42 6.24
CA ALA A 59 -6.59 -21.32 5.74
C ALA A 59 -6.55 -21.31 4.20
N ILE A 60 -6.36 -22.49 3.58
CA ILE A 60 -6.36 -22.65 2.12
C ILE A 60 -7.73 -22.28 1.54
N LEU A 61 -8.83 -22.73 2.16
CA LEU A 61 -10.18 -22.39 1.74
C LEU A 61 -10.45 -20.89 1.78
N LEU A 62 -10.08 -20.24 2.89
CA LEU A 62 -10.23 -18.80 3.04
C LEU A 62 -9.38 -18.03 2.01
N LEU A 63 -8.16 -18.46 1.75
CA LEU A 63 -7.32 -17.87 0.70
C LEU A 63 -7.93 -18.10 -0.68
N PHE A 64 -8.46 -19.29 -0.95
CA PHE A 64 -9.06 -19.60 -2.24
C PHE A 64 -10.31 -18.75 -2.48
N VAL A 65 -11.25 -18.75 -1.55
CA VAL A 65 -12.54 -18.02 -1.68
C VAL A 65 -12.34 -16.50 -1.57
N GLY A 66 -11.47 -16.04 -0.66
CA GLY A 66 -11.29 -14.62 -0.38
C GLY A 66 -10.29 -13.92 -1.30
N LEU A 67 -9.37 -14.66 -1.95
CA LEU A 67 -8.30 -14.06 -2.75
C LEU A 67 -8.23 -14.66 -4.16
N ILE A 68 -8.10 -15.98 -4.27
CA ILE A 68 -7.82 -16.63 -5.56
C ILE A 68 -9.05 -16.57 -6.49
N ALA A 69 -10.23 -16.95 -6.00
CA ALA A 69 -11.44 -16.94 -6.81
C ALA A 69 -11.85 -15.52 -7.27
N PRO A 70 -11.83 -14.46 -6.41
CA PRO A 70 -12.02 -13.09 -6.87
C PRO A 70 -10.98 -12.62 -7.88
N ALA A 71 -9.70 -13.00 -7.74
CA ALA A 71 -8.65 -12.65 -8.69
C ALA A 71 -8.92 -13.24 -10.09
N PHE A 72 -9.29 -14.53 -10.16
CA PHE A 72 -9.70 -15.17 -11.42
C PHE A 72 -10.97 -14.54 -12.00
N ARG A 73 -11.95 -14.20 -11.15
CA ARG A 73 -13.14 -13.49 -11.61
C ARG A 73 -12.79 -12.13 -12.20
N THR A 74 -11.90 -11.37 -11.58
CA THR A 74 -11.43 -10.08 -12.09
C THR A 74 -10.71 -10.27 -13.43
N LEU A 75 -9.84 -11.28 -13.55
CA LEU A 75 -9.19 -11.62 -14.82
C LEU A 75 -10.22 -11.97 -15.90
N TYR A 76 -11.24 -12.77 -15.58
CA TYR A 76 -12.32 -13.09 -16.51
C TYR A 76 -13.11 -11.85 -16.95
N LEU A 77 -13.49 -10.97 -16.01
CA LEU A 77 -14.24 -9.74 -16.27
C LEU A 77 -13.44 -8.74 -17.10
N SER A 78 -12.12 -8.73 -17.02
CA SER A 78 -11.28 -7.83 -17.80
C SER A 78 -11.38 -8.02 -19.32
N PHE A 79 -11.89 -9.17 -19.78
CA PHE A 79 -12.16 -9.48 -21.19
C PHE A 79 -13.65 -9.36 -21.55
N ARG A 80 -14.47 -8.82 -20.63
CA ARG A 80 -15.90 -8.69 -20.79
C ARG A 80 -16.31 -7.22 -20.90
N ASP A 81 -17.55 -7.00 -21.37
CA ASP A 81 -18.16 -5.69 -21.44
C ASP A 81 -18.41 -5.07 -20.05
N ALA A 82 -19.03 -3.90 -20.03
CA ALA A 82 -19.30 -3.16 -18.79
C ALA A 82 -20.10 -3.97 -17.76
N ARG A 83 -21.02 -4.84 -18.21
CA ARG A 83 -21.88 -5.67 -17.34
C ARG A 83 -21.30 -7.07 -17.09
N GLY A 84 -20.26 -7.47 -17.80
CA GLY A 84 -19.69 -8.80 -17.72
C GLY A 84 -20.46 -9.87 -18.52
N GLU A 85 -21.35 -9.45 -19.44
CA GLU A 85 -22.23 -10.34 -20.20
C GLU A 85 -21.58 -10.81 -21.50
N SER A 86 -21.01 -9.88 -22.29
CA SER A 86 -20.44 -10.14 -23.60
C SER A 86 -18.92 -10.19 -23.58
N PHE A 87 -18.32 -11.05 -24.39
CA PHE A 87 -16.86 -11.12 -24.55
C PHE A 87 -16.40 -10.03 -25.53
N VAL A 88 -15.53 -9.14 -25.10
CA VAL A 88 -14.98 -8.02 -25.87
C VAL A 88 -13.48 -8.15 -26.16
N GLY A 89 -12.87 -9.27 -25.78
CA GLY A 89 -11.44 -9.51 -26.01
C GLY A 89 -10.56 -8.47 -25.30
N LEU A 90 -9.70 -7.79 -26.04
CA LEU A 90 -8.73 -6.81 -25.50
C LEU A 90 -9.22 -5.35 -25.57
N GLU A 91 -10.48 -5.08 -25.87
CA GLU A 91 -10.98 -3.71 -25.99
C GLU A 91 -10.79 -2.87 -24.74
N ASN A 92 -10.99 -3.47 -23.55
CA ASN A 92 -10.78 -2.77 -22.27
C ASN A 92 -9.30 -2.37 -22.06
N TYR A 93 -8.37 -3.19 -22.52
CA TYR A 93 -6.94 -2.90 -22.48
C TYR A 93 -6.56 -1.85 -23.54
N HIS A 94 -7.12 -1.97 -24.76
CA HIS A 94 -6.93 -0.93 -25.78
C HIS A 94 -7.43 0.41 -25.27
N TRP A 95 -8.62 0.48 -24.67
CA TRP A 95 -9.13 1.66 -24.00
C TRP A 95 -8.15 2.22 -22.96
N ALA A 96 -7.61 1.35 -22.08
CA ALA A 96 -6.69 1.76 -21.02
C ALA A 96 -5.39 2.40 -21.55
N PHE A 97 -4.91 1.99 -22.72
CA PHE A 97 -3.67 2.50 -23.32
C PHE A 97 -3.87 3.55 -24.43
N THR A 98 -5.09 3.90 -24.77
CA THR A 98 -5.37 4.87 -25.85
C THR A 98 -6.13 6.10 -25.37
N GLN A 99 -6.91 6.01 -24.29
CA GLN A 99 -7.66 7.16 -23.78
C GLN A 99 -6.73 8.15 -23.08
N PRO A 100 -6.73 9.46 -23.48
CA PRO A 100 -5.81 10.46 -22.92
C PRO A 100 -5.91 10.59 -21.39
N GLU A 101 -7.13 10.51 -20.84
CA GLU A 101 -7.38 10.60 -19.40
C GLU A 101 -6.75 9.44 -18.65
N ILE A 102 -6.80 8.23 -19.23
CA ILE A 102 -6.22 7.02 -18.62
C ILE A 102 -4.70 7.00 -18.76
N LEU A 103 -4.17 7.58 -19.83
CA LEU A 103 -2.73 7.78 -19.97
C LEU A 103 -2.18 8.72 -18.89
N ASP A 104 -2.92 9.78 -18.50
CA ASP A 104 -2.57 10.63 -17.36
C ASP A 104 -2.59 9.80 -16.06
N VAL A 105 -3.55 8.90 -15.86
CA VAL A 105 -3.64 7.98 -14.71
C VAL A 105 -2.44 7.03 -14.65
N LEU A 106 -2.07 6.43 -15.78
CA LEU A 106 -0.88 5.54 -15.88
C LEU A 106 0.41 6.30 -15.58
N LYS A 107 0.57 7.50 -16.15
CA LYS A 107 1.71 8.38 -15.91
C LYS A 107 1.84 8.74 -14.43
N ASN A 108 0.74 9.17 -13.80
CA ASN A 108 0.74 9.49 -12.38
C ASN A 108 1.14 8.28 -11.54
N THR A 109 0.59 7.11 -11.83
CA THR A 109 0.96 5.88 -11.13
C THR A 109 2.46 5.60 -11.27
N GLY A 110 3.02 5.79 -12.47
CA GLY A 110 4.47 5.69 -12.70
C GLY A 110 5.28 6.70 -11.87
N ILE A 111 4.82 7.96 -11.78
CA ILE A 111 5.44 8.99 -10.94
C ILE A 111 5.41 8.56 -9.46
N TRP A 112 4.28 8.10 -8.97
CA TRP A 112 4.14 7.60 -7.60
C TRP A 112 5.07 6.42 -7.31
N MET A 113 5.20 5.47 -8.24
CA MET A 113 6.07 4.30 -8.11
C MET A 113 7.55 4.65 -8.01
N VAL A 114 7.97 5.77 -8.56
CA VAL A 114 9.38 6.19 -8.55
C VAL A 114 9.66 7.20 -7.45
N VAL A 115 8.88 8.28 -7.41
CA VAL A 115 9.16 9.43 -6.53
C VAL A 115 8.92 9.08 -5.07
N ALA A 116 7.78 8.45 -4.75
CA ALA A 116 7.42 8.17 -3.36
C ALA A 116 8.41 7.22 -2.66
N PRO A 117 8.81 6.07 -3.24
CA PRO A 117 9.78 5.17 -2.62
C PRO A 117 11.18 5.78 -2.49
N LEU A 118 11.65 6.45 -3.53
CA LEU A 118 12.99 7.07 -3.52
C LEU A 118 13.06 8.17 -2.46
N ALA A 119 12.05 9.05 -2.40
CA ALA A 119 12.01 10.11 -1.41
C ALA A 119 11.88 9.56 0.02
N SER A 120 10.94 8.64 0.27
CA SER A 120 10.74 8.04 1.60
C SER A 120 11.98 7.29 2.08
N THR A 121 12.60 6.49 1.22
CA THR A 121 13.81 5.73 1.57
C THR A 121 15.01 6.66 1.75
N GLY A 122 15.15 7.68 0.89
CA GLY A 122 16.21 8.67 0.99
C GLY A 122 16.14 9.49 2.28
N PHE A 123 14.97 10.03 2.60
CA PHE A 123 14.76 10.74 3.87
C PHE A 123 14.93 9.79 5.07
N GLY A 124 14.36 8.60 5.01
CA GLY A 124 14.48 7.59 6.06
C GLY A 124 15.93 7.20 6.32
N LEU A 125 16.72 6.96 5.28
CA LEU A 125 18.14 6.66 5.39
C LEU A 125 18.95 7.83 5.97
N THR A 126 18.70 9.03 5.47
CA THR A 126 19.35 10.24 5.99
C THR A 126 19.11 10.42 7.48
N ILE A 127 17.84 10.29 7.90
CA ILE A 127 17.48 10.43 9.32
C ILE A 127 18.03 9.27 10.15
N ALA A 128 18.04 8.03 9.63
CA ALA A 128 18.63 6.88 10.30
C ALA A 128 20.12 7.14 10.63
N VAL A 129 20.90 7.62 9.65
CA VAL A 129 22.31 7.93 9.82
C VAL A 129 22.56 9.09 10.78
N LEU A 130 21.75 10.16 10.69
CA LEU A 130 21.88 11.33 11.57
C LEU A 130 21.54 10.98 13.02
N THR A 131 20.48 10.19 13.21
CA THR A 131 20.03 9.82 14.57
C THR A 131 20.91 8.80 15.25
N ASP A 132 21.67 8.00 14.48
CA ASP A 132 22.60 7.02 15.05
C ASP A 132 23.74 7.68 15.87
N ARG A 133 24.09 8.92 15.55
CA ARG A 133 25.14 9.71 16.24
C ARG A 133 24.61 10.55 17.40
N MET A 134 23.30 10.53 17.66
CA MET A 134 22.67 11.39 18.68
C MET A 134 22.75 10.76 20.08
N ARG A 135 22.89 11.61 21.12
CA ARG A 135 22.84 11.17 22.54
C ARG A 135 21.46 10.62 22.94
N ARG A 136 20.37 11.09 22.35
CA ARG A 136 18.99 10.69 22.64
C ARG A 136 18.24 10.36 21.35
N PRO A 137 18.63 9.31 20.63
CA PRO A 137 18.03 8.98 19.33
C PRO A 137 16.56 8.57 19.43
N GLY A 138 16.12 8.05 20.58
CA GLY A 138 14.76 7.53 20.77
C GLY A 138 13.68 8.60 20.59
N LEU A 139 13.87 9.80 21.16
CA LEU A 139 12.90 10.90 21.05
C LEU A 139 12.69 11.32 19.58
N VAL A 140 13.78 11.56 18.86
CA VAL A 140 13.71 11.99 17.46
C VAL A 140 13.08 10.89 16.59
N LYS A 141 13.49 9.63 16.80
CA LYS A 141 12.91 8.49 16.09
C LYS A 141 11.42 8.33 16.37
N SER A 142 10.99 8.51 17.63
CA SER A 142 9.57 8.43 17.98
C SER A 142 8.74 9.52 17.29
N LEU A 143 9.22 10.77 17.24
CA LEU A 143 8.52 11.86 16.57
C LEU A 143 8.38 11.66 15.07
N ILE A 144 9.44 11.14 14.41
CA ILE A 144 9.43 10.89 12.97
C ILE A 144 8.63 9.62 12.62
N PHE A 145 8.53 8.68 13.55
CA PHE A 145 7.72 7.46 13.38
C PHE A 145 6.24 7.69 13.66
N MET A 146 5.88 8.70 14.48
CA MET A 146 4.51 8.96 14.92
C MET A 146 3.49 9.09 13.78
N PRO A 147 3.78 9.75 12.62
CA PRO A 147 2.85 9.82 11.50
C PRO A 147 2.39 8.46 10.97
N MET A 148 3.20 7.43 11.10
CA MET A 148 2.84 6.08 10.66
C MET A 148 1.65 5.47 11.43
N ALA A 149 1.34 5.96 12.63
CA ALA A 149 0.18 5.56 13.40
C ALA A 149 -1.14 6.14 12.85
N ILE A 150 -1.07 7.11 11.95
CA ILE A 150 -2.24 7.77 11.35
C ILE A 150 -2.65 7.01 10.08
N SER A 151 -3.97 6.79 9.88
CA SER A 151 -4.46 6.23 8.63
C SER A 151 -4.20 7.17 7.45
N PHE A 152 -4.03 6.64 6.23
CA PHE A 152 -3.87 7.47 5.03
C PHE A 152 -5.05 8.43 4.80
N VAL A 153 -6.27 8.02 5.15
CA VAL A 153 -7.46 8.90 5.11
C VAL A 153 -7.31 10.05 6.10
N GLY A 154 -6.94 9.75 7.35
CA GLY A 154 -6.70 10.77 8.39
C GLY A 154 -5.59 11.74 7.99
N ALA A 155 -4.48 11.23 7.46
CA ALA A 155 -3.41 12.05 6.94
C ALA A 155 -3.88 12.96 5.79
N GLY A 156 -4.67 12.42 4.84
CA GLY A 156 -5.26 13.20 3.76
C GLY A 156 -6.13 14.35 4.27
N ILE A 157 -6.93 14.13 5.33
CA ILE A 157 -7.74 15.16 5.95
C ILE A 157 -6.86 16.25 6.59
N ILE A 158 -5.85 15.86 7.39
CA ILE A 158 -4.91 16.80 8.02
C ILE A 158 -4.22 17.68 6.96
N TRP A 159 -3.70 17.06 5.92
CA TRP A 159 -2.97 17.78 4.88
C TRP A 159 -3.86 18.64 3.98
N LYS A 160 -5.17 18.37 3.90
CA LYS A 160 -6.12 19.32 3.30
C LYS A 160 -6.11 20.67 3.99
N PHE A 161 -6.06 20.67 5.32
CA PHE A 161 -5.93 21.93 6.10
C PHE A 161 -4.55 22.58 5.90
N VAL A 162 -3.48 21.78 5.81
CA VAL A 162 -2.13 22.30 5.51
C VAL A 162 -2.07 22.99 4.16
N TYR A 163 -2.76 22.43 3.14
CA TYR A 163 -2.80 22.94 1.76
C TYR A 163 -4.00 23.85 1.48
N GLN A 164 -4.75 24.22 2.50
CA GLN A 164 -5.91 25.09 2.32
C GLN A 164 -5.48 26.43 1.72
N PHE A 165 -6.31 26.94 0.81
CA PHE A 165 -6.14 28.23 0.14
C PHE A 165 -7.43 29.04 0.26
N GLN A 166 -7.31 30.33 0.60
CA GLN A 166 -8.42 31.27 0.66
C GLN A 166 -8.26 32.29 -0.46
N PRO A 167 -9.19 32.34 -1.41
CA PRO A 167 -9.11 33.30 -2.53
C PRO A 167 -9.54 34.72 -2.16
N ASN A 168 -9.91 34.96 -0.90
CA ASN A 168 -10.46 36.25 -0.47
C ASN A 168 -9.49 36.95 0.48
N ASP A 169 -8.89 38.06 0.03
CA ASP A 169 -7.94 38.88 0.79
C ASP A 169 -8.51 39.46 2.13
N ARG A 170 -9.83 39.37 2.32
CA ARG A 170 -10.49 39.84 3.56
C ARG A 170 -10.50 38.78 4.67
N VAL A 171 -10.11 37.58 4.38
CA VAL A 171 -10.08 36.45 5.33
C VAL A 171 -8.64 35.98 5.44
N ALA A 172 -8.14 35.87 6.68
CA ALA A 172 -6.78 35.36 6.91
C ALA A 172 -6.60 33.97 6.31
N GLU A 173 -5.44 33.72 5.67
CA GLU A 173 -5.07 32.39 5.20
C GLU A 173 -4.99 31.42 6.38
N ILE A 174 -5.68 30.30 6.22
CA ILE A 174 -5.74 29.25 7.25
C ILE A 174 -4.72 28.15 6.95
N GLY A 175 -4.36 27.97 5.67
CA GLY A 175 -3.45 26.91 5.23
C GLY A 175 -2.00 27.21 5.59
N LEU A 176 -1.35 26.27 6.27
CA LEU A 176 0.06 26.43 6.66
C LEU A 176 0.98 26.70 5.46
N LEU A 177 0.76 26.00 4.33
CA LEU A 177 1.59 26.19 3.14
C LEU A 177 1.37 27.57 2.50
N SER A 178 0.12 28.05 2.46
CA SER A 178 -0.23 29.39 1.97
C SER A 178 0.41 30.46 2.85
N GLN A 179 0.35 30.32 4.17
CA GLN A 179 0.96 31.27 5.10
C GLN A 179 2.50 31.31 4.97
N ILE A 180 3.15 30.16 4.79
CA ILE A 180 4.61 30.12 4.54
C ILE A 180 4.93 30.80 3.20
N ALA A 181 4.13 30.58 2.16
CA ALA A 181 4.33 31.21 0.86
C ALA A 181 4.26 32.75 0.96
N GLU A 182 3.28 33.28 1.68
CA GLU A 182 3.16 34.73 1.95
C GLU A 182 4.38 35.29 2.70
N TRP A 183 4.84 34.62 3.74
CA TRP A 183 6.04 35.03 4.49
C TRP A 183 7.30 35.06 3.63
N LEU A 184 7.35 34.22 2.60
CA LEU A 184 8.44 34.20 1.63
C LEU A 184 8.23 35.19 0.46
N GLY A 185 7.13 35.96 0.47
CA GLY A 185 6.81 36.93 -0.59
C GLY A 185 6.18 36.34 -1.85
N TYR A 186 5.70 35.09 -1.79
CA TYR A 186 4.98 34.46 -2.89
C TYR A 186 3.47 34.63 -2.71
N VAL A 187 2.76 34.77 -3.82
CA VAL A 187 1.29 34.79 -3.82
C VAL A 187 0.79 33.36 -3.69
N PRO A 188 0.01 33.04 -2.63
CA PRO A 188 -0.59 31.73 -2.50
C PRO A 188 -1.47 31.37 -3.69
N THR A 189 -1.50 30.12 -4.04
CA THR A 189 -2.34 29.57 -5.12
C THR A 189 -3.15 28.39 -4.58
N ASN A 190 -4.15 27.94 -5.35
CA ASN A 190 -4.86 26.73 -4.98
C ASN A 190 -3.98 25.51 -5.25
N TRP A 191 -3.20 25.11 -4.23
CA TRP A 191 -2.18 24.07 -4.29
C TRP A 191 -2.69 22.74 -4.85
N ILE A 192 -3.91 22.35 -4.43
CA ILE A 192 -4.52 21.06 -4.78
C ILE A 192 -5.06 21.08 -6.24
N LEU A 193 -5.39 22.26 -6.77
CA LEU A 193 -5.92 22.39 -8.14
C LEU A 193 -4.83 22.57 -9.20
N THR A 194 -3.62 22.96 -8.79
CA THR A 194 -2.54 23.34 -9.70
C THR A 194 -1.77 22.11 -10.18
N THR A 195 -2.02 21.67 -11.40
CA THR A 195 -1.31 20.58 -12.07
C THR A 195 0.03 21.08 -12.66
N PRO A 196 1.15 20.35 -12.56
CA PRO A 196 1.34 19.01 -11.96
C PRO A 196 1.73 19.04 -10.47
N LEU A 197 1.80 20.24 -9.85
CA LEU A 197 2.25 20.42 -8.46
C LEU A 197 1.43 19.58 -7.48
N ASN A 198 0.12 19.50 -7.70
CA ASN A 198 -0.80 18.74 -6.84
C ASN A 198 -0.40 17.27 -6.68
N THR A 199 0.04 16.59 -7.72
CA THR A 199 0.51 15.19 -7.63
C THR A 199 1.69 15.06 -6.68
N PHE A 200 2.66 15.98 -6.73
CA PHE A 200 3.81 15.97 -5.83
C PHE A 200 3.43 16.30 -4.39
N LEU A 201 2.48 17.21 -4.19
CA LEU A 201 1.95 17.52 -2.86
C LEU A 201 1.25 16.33 -2.22
N LEU A 202 0.51 15.55 -2.99
CA LEU A 202 -0.08 14.30 -2.52
C LEU A 202 1.00 13.25 -2.20
N ILE A 203 2.06 13.16 -2.98
CA ILE A 203 3.21 12.30 -2.73
C ILE A 203 3.91 12.70 -1.42
N ILE A 204 4.03 13.98 -1.10
CA ILE A 204 4.62 14.45 0.17
C ILE A 204 3.86 13.89 1.38
N VAL A 205 2.54 13.79 1.33
CA VAL A 205 1.74 13.18 2.40
C VAL A 205 2.13 11.73 2.64
N PHE A 206 2.26 10.98 1.56
CA PHE A 206 2.68 9.58 1.62
C PHE A 206 4.13 9.43 2.11
N VAL A 207 5.04 10.25 1.61
CA VAL A 207 6.45 10.28 2.02
C VAL A 207 6.57 10.61 3.51
N TRP A 208 5.81 11.56 4.01
CA TRP A 208 5.79 11.93 5.43
C TRP A 208 5.46 10.72 6.33
N ILE A 209 4.49 9.88 5.94
CA ILE A 209 4.14 8.67 6.68
C ILE A 209 5.22 7.59 6.53
N GLN A 210 5.67 7.34 5.30
CA GLN A 210 6.54 6.21 4.98
C GLN A 210 8.01 6.43 5.37
N THR A 211 8.42 7.68 5.57
CA THR A 211 9.77 8.02 6.05
C THR A 211 10.06 7.40 7.41
N GLY A 212 9.05 7.37 8.31
CA GLY A 212 9.19 6.75 9.63
C GLY A 212 9.48 5.25 9.54
N PHE A 213 8.78 4.53 8.66
CA PHE A 213 9.03 3.11 8.39
C PHE A 213 10.45 2.89 7.84
N ALA A 214 10.81 3.62 6.80
CA ALA A 214 12.14 3.51 6.20
C ALA A 214 13.25 3.79 7.21
N MET A 215 13.12 4.86 8.01
CA MET A 215 14.06 5.23 9.06
C MET A 215 14.26 4.10 10.08
N VAL A 216 13.19 3.50 10.59
CA VAL A 216 13.28 2.45 11.63
C VAL A 216 13.98 1.21 11.09
N VAL A 217 13.56 0.73 9.92
CA VAL A 217 14.14 -0.48 9.30
C VAL A 217 15.61 -0.27 8.95
N LEU A 218 15.94 0.87 8.31
CA LEU A 218 17.32 1.18 7.93
C LEU A 218 18.22 1.46 9.14
N SER A 219 17.70 2.09 10.19
CA SER A 219 18.45 2.30 11.44
C SER A 219 18.79 0.97 12.12
N ALA A 220 17.86 -0.02 12.10
CA ALA A 220 18.15 -1.35 12.60
C ALA A 220 19.24 -2.05 11.78
N ALA A 221 19.19 -1.94 10.46
CA ALA A 221 20.21 -2.50 9.56
C ALA A 221 21.59 -1.86 9.76
N ILE A 222 21.66 -0.55 9.94
CA ILE A 222 22.92 0.16 10.23
C ILE A 222 23.52 -0.32 11.55
N LYS A 223 22.72 -0.48 12.59
CA LYS A 223 23.17 -0.98 13.91
C LYS A 223 23.57 -2.45 13.91
N ALA A 224 23.16 -3.22 12.93
CA ALA A 224 23.57 -4.61 12.77
C ALA A 224 24.96 -4.78 12.13
N ILE A 225 25.58 -3.68 11.66
CA ILE A 225 26.96 -3.71 11.13
C ILE A 225 27.92 -3.86 12.32
N PRO A 226 28.82 -4.87 12.32
CA PRO A 226 29.83 -5.03 13.37
C PRO A 226 30.71 -3.79 13.50
N ASP A 227 30.99 -3.37 14.74
CA ASP A 227 31.81 -2.18 15.04
C ASP A 227 33.23 -2.34 14.50
N GLU A 228 33.79 -3.56 14.48
CA GLU A 228 35.12 -3.89 13.99
C GLU A 228 35.28 -3.49 12.51
N ILE A 229 34.24 -3.63 11.69
CA ILE A 229 34.26 -3.22 10.26
C ILE A 229 34.31 -1.69 10.16
N LEU A 230 33.55 -1.01 11.01
CA LEU A 230 33.51 0.45 11.03
C LEU A 230 34.84 1.02 11.54
N GLU A 231 35.45 0.42 12.56
CA GLU A 231 36.75 0.79 13.09
C GLU A 231 37.90 0.52 12.08
N ALA A 232 37.91 -0.65 11.47
CA ALA A 232 38.88 -0.97 10.41
C ALA A 232 38.84 0.05 9.27
N SER A 233 37.63 0.44 8.84
CA SER A 233 37.45 1.47 7.81
C SER A 233 37.99 2.85 8.22
N MET A 234 37.98 3.16 9.52
CA MET A 234 38.56 4.40 10.04
C MET A 234 40.11 4.34 10.04
N LEU A 235 40.67 3.19 10.39
CA LEU A 235 42.12 2.97 10.33
C LEU A 235 42.65 3.07 8.89
N ASP A 236 41.86 2.62 7.92
CA ASP A 236 42.15 2.77 6.48
C ASP A 236 41.97 4.23 5.97
N GLY A 237 41.70 5.20 6.84
CA GLY A 237 41.57 6.61 6.49
C GLY A 237 40.27 6.96 5.76
N ALA A 238 39.19 6.15 5.87
CA ALA A 238 37.93 6.47 5.28
C ALA A 238 37.23 7.61 6.05
N SER A 239 37.05 8.76 5.36
CA SER A 239 36.27 9.87 5.88
C SER A 239 34.80 9.46 6.11
N GLY A 240 34.03 10.24 6.87
CA GLY A 240 32.63 9.96 7.18
C GLY A 240 31.77 9.67 5.93
N TRP A 241 31.93 10.42 4.85
CA TRP A 241 31.21 10.19 3.58
C TRP A 241 31.72 8.94 2.84
N LYS A 242 33.04 8.71 2.80
CA LYS A 242 33.61 7.49 2.20
C LYS A 242 33.14 6.24 2.93
N ARG A 243 33.14 6.26 4.27
CA ARG A 243 32.63 5.16 5.10
C ARG A 243 31.14 4.91 4.83
N PHE A 244 30.33 5.97 4.80
CA PHE A 244 28.90 5.84 4.48
C PHE A 244 28.67 5.20 3.10
N SER A 245 29.29 5.77 2.04
CA SER A 245 29.03 5.35 0.66
C SER A 245 29.69 4.02 0.27
N LYS A 246 30.86 3.71 0.82
CA LYS A 246 31.63 2.52 0.44
C LYS A 246 31.56 1.36 1.43
N VAL A 247 31.10 1.59 2.66
CA VAL A 247 30.96 0.54 3.70
C VAL A 247 29.52 0.40 4.13
N THR A 248 28.92 1.45 4.72
CA THR A 248 27.57 1.35 5.31
C THR A 248 26.51 1.02 4.26
N VAL A 249 26.40 1.80 3.18
CA VAL A 249 25.37 1.59 2.14
C VAL A 249 25.52 0.22 1.44
N PRO A 250 26.71 -0.22 1.03
CA PRO A 250 26.86 -1.57 0.46
C PRO A 250 26.49 -2.69 1.43
N MET A 251 26.79 -2.56 2.71
CA MET A 251 26.45 -3.59 3.71
C MET A 251 24.95 -3.72 3.97
N ILE A 252 24.22 -2.60 3.93
CA ILE A 252 22.76 -2.60 4.14
C ILE A 252 21.96 -2.61 2.82
N ARG A 253 22.61 -2.82 1.67
CA ARG A 253 21.96 -2.76 0.34
C ARG A 253 20.71 -3.65 0.23
N GLY A 254 20.79 -4.86 0.80
CA GLY A 254 19.66 -5.78 0.82
C GLY A 254 18.46 -5.19 1.54
N THR A 255 18.67 -4.59 2.71
CA THR A 255 17.60 -3.91 3.46
C THR A 255 17.07 -2.69 2.71
N ILE A 256 17.92 -1.91 2.04
CA ILE A 256 17.48 -0.77 1.21
C ILE A 256 16.54 -1.25 0.11
N ILE A 257 16.88 -2.34 -0.58
CA ILE A 257 16.05 -2.93 -1.64
C ILE A 257 14.70 -3.39 -1.09
N VAL A 258 14.68 -4.06 0.07
CA VAL A 258 13.44 -4.49 0.72
C VAL A 258 12.57 -3.30 1.09
N VAL A 259 13.13 -2.24 1.67
CA VAL A 259 12.40 -1.02 2.02
C VAL A 259 11.84 -0.34 0.77
N LEU A 260 12.68 -0.11 -0.25
CA LEU A 260 12.25 0.46 -1.53
C LEU A 260 11.08 -0.32 -2.13
N SER A 261 11.22 -1.63 -2.22
CA SER A 261 10.18 -2.48 -2.81
C SER A 261 8.88 -2.47 -2.02
N THR A 262 8.96 -2.51 -0.70
CA THR A 262 7.78 -2.46 0.19
C THR A 262 7.03 -1.15 -0.02
N ILE A 263 7.74 -0.02 -0.04
CA ILE A 263 7.14 1.31 -0.25
C ILE A 263 6.61 1.44 -1.68
N THR A 264 7.30 0.89 -2.69
CA THR A 264 6.84 0.90 -4.08
C THR A 264 5.52 0.13 -4.24
N ILE A 265 5.39 -1.05 -3.61
CA ILE A 265 4.13 -1.81 -3.59
C ILE A 265 3.02 -1.01 -2.91
N GLY A 266 3.34 -0.28 -1.83
CA GLY A 266 2.41 0.64 -1.16
C GLY A 266 1.97 1.81 -2.06
N ALA A 267 2.93 2.44 -2.74
CA ALA A 267 2.68 3.55 -3.66
C ALA A 267 1.85 3.15 -4.88
N LEU A 268 2.07 1.94 -5.41
CA LEU A 268 1.30 1.40 -6.54
C LEU A 268 -0.19 1.21 -6.20
N LYS A 269 -0.48 0.87 -4.95
CA LYS A 269 -1.85 0.66 -4.45
C LYS A 269 -2.41 1.90 -3.75
N VAL A 270 -1.75 3.07 -3.88
CA VAL A 270 -2.23 4.29 -3.23
C VAL A 270 -3.62 4.65 -3.74
N PHE A 271 -4.56 4.75 -2.83
CA PHE A 271 -5.95 5.08 -3.09
C PHE A 271 -6.45 6.16 -2.11
N ASP A 272 -6.29 5.91 -0.82
CA ASP A 272 -6.92 6.69 0.26
C ASP A 272 -6.54 8.16 0.24
N ILE A 273 -5.27 8.50 0.02
CA ILE A 273 -4.78 9.89 -0.04
C ILE A 273 -5.44 10.61 -1.22
N ILE A 274 -5.42 10.01 -2.41
CA ILE A 274 -5.99 10.60 -3.61
C ILE A 274 -7.50 10.73 -3.47
N ARG A 275 -8.16 9.67 -2.98
CA ARG A 275 -9.61 9.65 -2.78
C ARG A 275 -10.07 10.71 -1.79
N THR A 276 -9.34 10.87 -0.68
CA THR A 276 -9.68 11.82 0.38
C THR A 276 -9.38 13.26 -0.04
N MET A 277 -8.25 13.52 -0.70
CA MET A 277 -7.79 14.89 -0.95
C MET A 277 -8.42 15.50 -2.21
N THR A 278 -8.47 14.77 -3.32
CA THR A 278 -8.90 15.28 -4.62
C THR A 278 -10.05 14.48 -5.25
N GLY A 279 -10.31 13.26 -4.78
CA GLY A 279 -11.20 12.31 -5.44
C GLY A 279 -10.66 11.79 -6.78
N GLY A 280 -9.41 12.13 -7.13
CA GLY A 280 -8.80 11.86 -8.44
C GLY A 280 -9.01 12.97 -9.46
N ASN A 281 -9.69 14.07 -9.09
CA ASN A 281 -9.87 15.24 -9.95
C ASN A 281 -8.54 15.99 -10.19
N PHE A 282 -8.56 16.98 -11.06
CA PHE A 282 -7.40 17.84 -11.36
C PHE A 282 -6.16 17.05 -11.80
N LYS A 283 -6.39 15.99 -12.60
CA LYS A 283 -5.35 15.08 -13.12
C LYS A 283 -4.49 14.42 -12.04
N THR A 284 -5.03 14.16 -10.85
CA THR A 284 -4.32 13.47 -9.76
C THR A 284 -4.65 11.99 -9.65
N SER A 285 -5.60 11.47 -10.46
CA SER A 285 -6.01 10.07 -10.40
C SER A 285 -4.85 9.13 -10.71
N VAL A 286 -4.88 7.97 -10.07
CA VAL A 286 -3.97 6.82 -10.26
C VAL A 286 -4.78 5.57 -10.57
N ILE A 287 -4.14 4.49 -11.02
CA ILE A 287 -4.83 3.26 -11.43
C ILE A 287 -5.78 2.75 -10.34
N ALA A 288 -5.37 2.73 -9.08
CA ALA A 288 -6.21 2.23 -7.99
C ALA A 288 -7.49 3.06 -7.79
N ASN A 289 -7.41 4.41 -7.92
CA ASN A 289 -8.57 5.28 -7.82
C ASN A 289 -9.46 5.18 -9.07
N GLU A 290 -8.87 5.06 -10.25
CA GLU A 290 -9.63 4.93 -11.49
C GLU A 290 -10.32 3.57 -11.60
N MET A 291 -9.67 2.48 -11.19
CA MET A 291 -10.28 1.17 -11.04
C MET A 291 -11.55 1.23 -10.16
N TYR A 292 -11.48 1.95 -9.05
CA TYR A 292 -12.63 2.16 -8.17
C TYR A 292 -13.74 2.97 -8.89
N ASN A 293 -13.39 4.05 -9.58
CA ASN A 293 -14.35 4.87 -10.32
C ASN A 293 -15.06 4.06 -11.40
N GLN A 294 -14.33 3.28 -12.19
CA GLN A 294 -14.89 2.44 -13.25
C GLN A 294 -15.79 1.33 -12.67
N SER A 295 -15.31 0.59 -11.67
CA SER A 295 -16.06 -0.55 -11.12
C SER A 295 -17.29 -0.16 -10.31
N PHE A 296 -17.20 0.90 -9.47
CA PHE A 296 -18.22 1.19 -8.46
C PHE A 296 -19.02 2.48 -8.72
N ARG A 297 -18.52 3.40 -9.54
CA ARG A 297 -19.25 4.62 -9.90
C ARG A 297 -19.85 4.54 -11.29
N ALA A 298 -19.05 4.15 -12.28
CA ALA A 298 -19.48 3.99 -13.65
C ALA A 298 -20.17 2.63 -13.89
N LEU A 299 -20.07 1.69 -12.93
CA LEU A 299 -20.60 0.32 -13.03
C LEU A 299 -20.08 -0.42 -14.26
N ASN A 300 -18.87 -0.06 -14.70
CA ASN A 300 -18.17 -0.71 -15.81
C ASN A 300 -17.16 -1.71 -15.24
N TYR A 301 -17.61 -2.95 -15.06
CA TYR A 301 -16.78 -4.01 -14.50
C TYR A 301 -15.65 -4.44 -15.44
N GLY A 302 -15.85 -4.34 -16.75
CA GLY A 302 -14.84 -4.70 -17.76
C GLY A 302 -13.59 -3.82 -17.66
N THR A 303 -13.75 -2.50 -17.81
CA THR A 303 -12.63 -1.54 -17.73
C THR A 303 -12.02 -1.48 -16.34
N GLY A 304 -12.86 -1.51 -15.27
CA GLY A 304 -12.36 -1.55 -13.90
C GLY A 304 -11.50 -2.79 -13.61
N SER A 305 -11.93 -3.97 -14.12
CA SER A 305 -11.15 -5.21 -14.00
C SER A 305 -9.87 -5.17 -14.83
N ALA A 306 -9.89 -4.57 -16.03
CA ALA A 306 -8.67 -4.41 -16.84
C ALA A 306 -7.63 -3.54 -16.11
N LEU A 307 -8.05 -2.43 -15.50
CA LEU A 307 -7.16 -1.60 -14.67
C LEU A 307 -6.60 -2.37 -13.46
N ALA A 308 -7.43 -3.20 -12.81
CA ALA A 308 -6.97 -4.06 -11.72
C ALA A 308 -5.89 -5.05 -12.16
N ILE A 309 -6.04 -5.67 -13.34
CA ILE A 309 -5.05 -6.58 -13.92
C ILE A 309 -3.77 -5.82 -14.30
N ILE A 310 -3.88 -4.63 -14.91
CA ILE A 310 -2.70 -3.79 -15.22
C ILE A 310 -1.93 -3.46 -13.94
N LEU A 311 -2.61 -3.07 -12.87
CA LEU A 311 -2.00 -2.80 -11.57
C LEU A 311 -1.33 -4.06 -10.99
N PHE A 312 -2.00 -5.20 -11.05
CA PHE A 312 -1.45 -6.48 -10.59
C PHE A 312 -0.18 -6.87 -11.36
N LEU A 313 -0.20 -6.75 -12.69
CA LEU A 313 0.97 -6.99 -13.54
C LEU A 313 2.12 -6.02 -13.22
N GLY A 314 1.83 -4.78 -12.85
CA GLY A 314 2.82 -3.81 -12.38
C GLY A 314 3.51 -4.21 -11.06
N VAL A 315 2.84 -4.96 -10.19
CA VAL A 315 3.41 -5.45 -8.91
C VAL A 315 4.31 -6.67 -9.12
N LEU A 316 3.98 -7.56 -10.08
CA LEU A 316 4.66 -8.84 -10.27
C LEU A 316 6.20 -8.74 -10.45
N PRO A 317 6.74 -7.83 -11.27
CA PRO A 317 8.19 -7.68 -11.44
C PRO A 317 8.89 -7.32 -10.13
N LEU A 318 8.27 -6.48 -9.30
CA LEU A 318 8.81 -6.05 -8.01
C LEU A 318 8.87 -7.22 -7.01
N VAL A 319 7.79 -8.00 -6.95
CA VAL A 319 7.72 -9.19 -6.09
C VAL A 319 8.73 -10.24 -6.57
N ALA A 320 8.79 -10.50 -7.87
CA ALA A 320 9.74 -11.45 -8.45
C ALA A 320 11.20 -11.05 -8.16
N TYR A 321 11.52 -9.76 -8.32
CA TYR A 321 12.84 -9.22 -8.01
C TYR A 321 13.20 -9.41 -6.52
N ASN A 322 12.28 -9.11 -5.60
CA ASN A 322 12.49 -9.31 -4.16
C ASN A 322 12.75 -10.78 -3.82
N VAL A 323 11.93 -11.69 -4.35
CA VAL A 323 12.08 -13.14 -4.11
C VAL A 323 13.43 -13.64 -4.64
N MET A 324 13.83 -13.20 -5.83
CA MET A 324 15.14 -13.59 -6.40
C MET A 324 16.30 -13.05 -5.57
N HIS A 325 16.21 -11.79 -5.12
CA HIS A 325 17.25 -11.18 -4.29
C HIS A 325 17.42 -11.89 -2.94
N LEU A 326 16.31 -12.15 -2.25
CA LEU A 326 16.32 -12.88 -0.98
C LEU A 326 16.87 -14.32 -1.12
N ARG A 327 16.60 -14.98 -2.26
CA ARG A 327 17.16 -16.32 -2.53
C ARG A 327 18.67 -16.28 -2.73
N ARG A 328 19.20 -15.25 -3.41
CA ARG A 328 20.65 -15.08 -3.61
C ARG A 328 21.37 -14.82 -2.29
N GLU A 329 20.85 -13.93 -1.45
CA GLU A 329 21.44 -13.66 -0.13
C GLU A 329 21.46 -14.89 0.80
N ARG A 330 20.46 -15.78 0.67
CA ARG A 330 20.45 -17.05 1.42
C ARG A 330 21.45 -18.08 0.88
N ALA A 331 21.78 -18.04 -0.38
CA ALA A 331 22.74 -18.95 -1.00
C ALA A 331 24.19 -18.53 -0.76
N GLU A 332 24.44 -17.25 -0.44
CA GLU A 332 25.75 -16.69 -0.13
C GLU A 332 26.14 -16.79 1.36
N ARG A 333 25.20 -17.18 2.22
CA ARG A 333 25.39 -17.47 3.67
C ARG A 333 25.57 -18.96 3.90
#